data_60ac99b38a15a2f52b57574781ddaf25
#
_entry.id   60ac99b38a15a2f52b57574781ddaf25
#
_cell.length_a   1.000
_cell.length_b   1.000
_cell.length_c   1.000
_cell.angle_alpha   90.00
_cell.angle_beta   90.00
_cell.angle_gamma   90.00
#
_symmetry.space_group_name_H-M   'P 1'
#
loop_
_entity.id
_entity.type
_entity.pdbx_description
1 polymer ?
#
loop_
_entity_poly.entity_id
_entity_poly.type
_entity_poly.pdbx_seq_one_letter_code
_entity_poly.pdbx_strand_id
1 'polypeptide(L)'
;MKKIKSDYKNLPPSVFTAILLTFMVSCEKTIDITPPQYDAKVSIQCMLTPDSLPKLYLSNSVPFFDYKVLSKEVFIANAIVKIVSEAGETDVLKPDSVFNAYYCRTDYFYRGGLKTKPNTTYSLEVTTKGQIFKATTSTALSKVSIESVSYVQNFTDVYGGHEGVVVTIRDVAGQANYYRYFMNRQIDSSVEAANNPLKSKCLGRDTAWINEIGRTVYDDTGLDGSAIKMVMEPVFSHKKGTKGTIRIQTMDATSAAFFNNLDNQKVSIYNPFVEPVLLKTAIEGCIGIFGAYVSSEPVSFVYPE
;
A
#
# COMPACT_ATOMS: atom_id res chain seq x y z
N MET A 1 -21.02 -70.62 -0.57
CA MET A 1 -20.33 -69.36 -1.00
C MET A 1 -19.63 -69.62 -2.32
N LYS A 2 -20.20 -69.19 -3.46
CA LYS A 2 -19.60 -69.29 -4.79
C LYS A 2 -18.63 -68.14 -5.00
N LYS A 3 -17.36 -68.41 -5.21
CA LYS A 3 -16.34 -67.45 -5.59
C LYS A 3 -16.59 -67.08 -7.06
N ILE A 4 -16.96 -65.84 -7.32
CA ILE A 4 -17.00 -65.25 -8.67
C ILE A 4 -15.52 -64.92 -9.00
N LYS A 5 -14.93 -65.72 -9.92
CA LYS A 5 -13.64 -65.39 -10.55
C LYS A 5 -13.90 -64.31 -11.58
N SER A 6 -13.29 -63.16 -11.37
CA SER A 6 -13.35 -62.01 -12.28
C SER A 6 -12.32 -62.26 -13.42
N ASP A 7 -12.82 -62.57 -14.61
CA ASP A 7 -11.97 -62.72 -15.81
C ASP A 7 -11.75 -61.39 -16.53
N TYR A 8 -10.78 -60.63 -16.06
CA TYR A 8 -10.35 -59.37 -16.70
C TYR A 8 -9.27 -59.60 -17.81
N LYS A 9 -9.00 -60.85 -18.20
CA LYS A 9 -7.84 -61.15 -19.04
C LYS A 9 -7.99 -60.96 -20.54
N ASN A 10 -9.15 -60.60 -21.10
CA ASN A 10 -9.36 -60.56 -22.53
C ASN A 10 -10.15 -59.32 -23.02
N LEU A 11 -9.92 -58.12 -22.49
CA LEU A 11 -10.43 -56.97 -23.19
C LEU A 11 -9.47 -56.61 -24.33
N PRO A 12 -9.96 -56.52 -25.58
CA PRO A 12 -9.09 -56.16 -26.70
C PRO A 12 -8.58 -54.71 -26.51
N PRO A 13 -7.33 -54.43 -26.96
CA PRO A 13 -6.70 -53.10 -26.77
C PRO A 13 -7.55 -51.96 -27.36
N SER A 14 -8.41 -52.24 -28.34
CA SER A 14 -9.36 -51.26 -28.90
C SER A 14 -10.43 -50.76 -27.92
N VAL A 15 -10.85 -51.59 -26.95
CA VAL A 15 -11.82 -51.19 -25.91
C VAL A 15 -11.13 -50.24 -24.88
N PHE A 16 -9.85 -50.52 -24.58
CA PHE A 16 -9.08 -49.64 -23.69
C PHE A 16 -8.82 -48.24 -24.32
N THR A 17 -8.56 -48.23 -25.62
CA THR A 17 -8.36 -46.99 -26.40
C THR A 17 -9.70 -46.20 -26.49
N ALA A 18 -10.81 -46.90 -26.67
CA ALA A 18 -12.14 -46.23 -26.72
C ALA A 18 -12.54 -45.61 -25.37
N ILE A 19 -12.24 -46.29 -24.25
CA ILE A 19 -12.48 -45.77 -22.90
C ILE A 19 -11.57 -44.56 -22.62
N LEU A 20 -10.30 -44.60 -23.06
CA LEU A 20 -9.37 -43.49 -22.89
C LEU A 20 -9.80 -42.25 -23.70
N LEU A 21 -10.34 -42.44 -24.89
CA LEU A 21 -10.85 -41.35 -25.73
C LEU A 21 -12.13 -40.71 -25.18
N THR A 22 -12.96 -41.42 -24.44
CA THR A 22 -14.18 -40.86 -23.82
C THR A 22 -13.84 -39.93 -22.60
N PHE A 23 -12.69 -40.10 -21.95
CA PHE A 23 -12.25 -39.20 -20.90
C PHE A 23 -11.64 -37.87 -21.41
N MET A 24 -11.37 -37.73 -22.71
CA MET A 24 -10.85 -36.52 -23.32
C MET A 24 -11.95 -35.50 -23.71
N VAL A 25 -13.25 -35.87 -23.61
CA VAL A 25 -14.36 -34.94 -23.86
C VAL A 25 -14.72 -34.26 -22.53
N SER A 26 -13.78 -33.48 -22.01
CA SER A 26 -14.07 -32.52 -20.95
C SER A 26 -14.81 -31.36 -21.60
N CYS A 27 -16.14 -31.27 -21.42
CA CYS A 27 -16.89 -30.08 -21.77
C CYS A 27 -16.46 -28.96 -20.83
N GLU A 28 -15.56 -28.08 -21.26
CA GLU A 28 -15.37 -26.79 -20.64
C GLU A 28 -16.65 -25.97 -20.88
N LYS A 29 -17.45 -25.85 -19.86
CA LYS A 29 -18.57 -24.92 -19.86
C LYS A 29 -18.03 -23.56 -19.52
N THR A 30 -17.86 -22.70 -20.50
CA THR A 30 -17.56 -21.30 -20.27
C THR A 30 -18.73 -20.67 -19.52
N ILE A 31 -18.51 -20.24 -18.30
CA ILE A 31 -19.50 -19.49 -17.54
C ILE A 31 -19.26 -18.01 -17.88
N ASP A 32 -20.14 -17.44 -18.68
CA ASP A 32 -20.16 -16.00 -18.91
C ASP A 32 -20.71 -15.31 -17.65
N ILE A 33 -19.80 -14.76 -16.86
CA ILE A 33 -20.16 -13.93 -15.72
C ILE A 33 -20.31 -12.50 -16.24
N THR A 34 -21.52 -12.00 -16.30
CA THR A 34 -21.79 -10.59 -16.53
C THR A 34 -21.60 -9.86 -15.19
N PRO A 35 -20.52 -9.10 -14.99
CA PRO A 35 -20.36 -8.37 -13.75
C PRO A 35 -21.47 -7.33 -13.61
N PRO A 36 -21.95 -7.04 -12.38
CA PRO A 36 -22.94 -6.00 -12.17
C PRO A 36 -22.39 -4.65 -12.63
N GLN A 37 -23.28 -3.73 -13.01
CA GLN A 37 -22.91 -2.38 -13.38
C GLN A 37 -22.11 -1.75 -12.22
N TYR A 38 -20.94 -1.22 -12.56
CA TYR A 38 -20.04 -0.61 -11.58
C TYR A 38 -20.27 0.89 -11.50
N ASP A 39 -20.63 1.36 -10.31
CA ASP A 39 -20.74 2.80 -10.00
C ASP A 39 -19.42 3.30 -9.41
N ALA A 40 -18.71 4.09 -10.21
CA ALA A 40 -17.43 4.65 -9.81
C ALA A 40 -17.58 5.62 -8.63
N LYS A 41 -16.91 5.33 -7.52
CA LYS A 41 -16.85 6.20 -6.35
C LYS A 41 -15.67 7.16 -6.45
N VAL A 42 -15.84 8.34 -5.86
CA VAL A 42 -14.72 9.28 -5.67
C VAL A 42 -13.75 8.70 -4.65
N SER A 43 -12.46 8.77 -4.95
CA SER A 43 -11.37 8.41 -4.04
C SER A 43 -10.52 9.62 -3.72
N ILE A 44 -10.33 9.89 -2.42
CA ILE A 44 -9.56 11.03 -1.90
C ILE A 44 -8.47 10.51 -0.98
N GLN A 45 -7.21 10.87 -1.25
CA GLN A 45 -6.10 10.57 -0.35
C GLN A 45 -5.23 11.80 -0.17
N CYS A 46 -5.17 12.30 1.05
CA CYS A 46 -4.30 13.40 1.44
C CYS A 46 -3.75 13.15 2.84
N MET A 47 -2.42 13.15 2.95
CA MET A 47 -1.71 13.04 4.22
C MET A 47 -0.89 14.29 4.42
N LEU A 48 -1.24 15.08 5.43
CA LEU A 48 -0.50 16.28 5.78
C LEU A 48 0.74 15.94 6.61
N THR A 49 1.82 16.68 6.38
CA THR A 49 3.01 16.64 7.22
C THR A 49 3.55 18.04 7.40
N PRO A 50 3.96 18.46 8.61
CA PRO A 50 4.44 19.80 8.86
C PRO A 50 5.56 20.23 7.90
N ASP A 51 5.60 21.51 7.61
CA ASP A 51 6.58 22.18 6.75
C ASP A 51 6.59 21.74 5.28
N SER A 52 5.56 21.01 4.84
CA SER A 52 5.43 20.50 3.48
C SER A 52 4.19 21.05 2.77
N LEU A 53 4.26 21.13 1.45
CA LEU A 53 3.11 21.49 0.64
C LEU A 53 2.11 20.32 0.60
N PRO A 54 0.82 20.56 0.82
CA PRO A 54 -0.21 19.53 0.69
C PRO A 54 -0.23 18.89 -0.70
N LYS A 55 -0.43 17.56 -0.71
CA LYS A 55 -0.57 16.79 -1.92
C LYS A 55 -1.78 15.87 -1.79
N LEU A 56 -2.78 16.10 -2.63
CA LEU A 56 -4.04 15.37 -2.59
C LEU A 56 -4.24 14.60 -3.89
N TYR A 57 -4.39 13.29 -3.78
CA TYR A 57 -4.80 12.43 -4.89
C TYR A 57 -6.32 12.36 -4.94
N LEU A 58 -6.89 12.66 -6.10
CA LEU A 58 -8.32 12.66 -6.35
C LEU A 58 -8.60 11.88 -7.63
N SER A 59 -9.33 10.79 -7.51
CA SER A 59 -9.60 9.91 -8.65
C SER A 59 -10.98 9.25 -8.56
N ASN A 60 -11.42 8.68 -9.67
CA ASN A 60 -12.51 7.71 -9.66
C ASN A 60 -11.95 6.32 -9.32
N SER A 61 -12.71 5.54 -8.58
CA SER A 61 -12.45 4.11 -8.45
C SER A 61 -12.78 3.41 -9.78
N VAL A 62 -12.14 2.25 -10.00
CA VAL A 62 -12.33 1.44 -11.21
C VAL A 62 -12.83 0.05 -10.85
N PRO A 63 -13.52 -0.66 -11.75
CA PRO A 63 -13.88 -2.05 -11.56
C PRO A 63 -12.64 -2.92 -11.29
N PHE A 64 -12.79 -3.92 -10.44
CA PHE A 64 -11.69 -4.80 -10.04
C PHE A 64 -10.99 -5.48 -11.24
N PHE A 65 -11.75 -5.82 -12.28
CA PHE A 65 -11.23 -6.50 -13.47
C PHE A 65 -10.73 -5.55 -14.57
N ASP A 66 -10.81 -4.23 -14.37
CA ASP A 66 -10.32 -3.26 -15.34
C ASP A 66 -8.88 -2.83 -15.02
N TYR A 67 -7.94 -3.64 -15.50
CA TYR A 67 -6.51 -3.45 -15.27
C TYR A 67 -5.81 -2.51 -16.28
N LYS A 68 -6.53 -2.03 -17.29
CA LYS A 68 -5.96 -1.20 -18.38
C LYS A 68 -6.14 0.30 -18.17
N VAL A 69 -6.72 0.70 -17.05
CA VAL A 69 -7.02 2.11 -16.80
C VAL A 69 -5.75 2.92 -16.55
N LEU A 70 -5.56 3.98 -17.31
CA LEU A 70 -4.43 4.89 -17.14
C LEU A 70 -4.70 5.87 -16.00
N SER A 71 -3.65 6.26 -15.28
CA SER A 71 -3.75 7.21 -14.15
C SER A 71 -4.42 8.53 -14.53
N LYS A 72 -4.23 8.99 -15.78
CA LYS A 72 -4.86 10.20 -16.31
C LYS A 72 -6.38 10.08 -16.47
N GLU A 73 -6.86 8.90 -16.83
CA GLU A 73 -8.29 8.65 -17.11
C GLU A 73 -9.12 8.62 -15.83
N VAL A 74 -8.54 8.16 -14.74
CA VAL A 74 -9.21 8.14 -13.44
C VAL A 74 -9.08 9.43 -12.67
N PHE A 75 -8.09 10.27 -12.99
CA PHE A 75 -7.86 11.54 -12.31
C PHE A 75 -9.03 12.51 -12.54
N ILE A 76 -9.54 13.10 -11.47
CA ILE A 76 -10.59 14.12 -11.50
C ILE A 76 -9.92 15.50 -11.52
N ALA A 77 -9.77 16.08 -12.70
CA ALA A 77 -9.05 17.36 -12.89
C ALA A 77 -9.90 18.60 -12.58
N ASN A 78 -11.23 18.48 -12.56
CA ASN A 78 -12.16 19.61 -12.51
C ASN A 78 -12.80 19.79 -11.11
N ALA A 79 -12.07 19.47 -10.04
CA ALA A 79 -12.54 19.67 -8.67
C ALA A 79 -12.05 20.99 -8.09
N ILE A 80 -12.80 21.53 -7.15
CA ILE A 80 -12.35 22.60 -6.28
C ILE A 80 -11.88 21.94 -4.99
N VAL A 81 -10.60 22.07 -4.68
CA VAL A 81 -9.98 21.47 -3.49
C VAL A 81 -9.44 22.57 -2.60
N LYS A 82 -9.94 22.64 -1.35
CA LYS A 82 -9.53 23.65 -0.37
C LYS A 82 -9.06 22.95 0.91
N ILE A 83 -7.98 23.45 1.47
CA ILE A 83 -7.53 23.12 2.82
C ILE A 83 -7.51 24.41 3.62
N VAL A 84 -8.17 24.40 4.77
CA VAL A 84 -8.30 25.56 5.65
C VAL A 84 -7.70 25.22 7.00
N SER A 85 -6.76 26.02 7.49
CA SER A 85 -6.23 25.89 8.84
C SER A 85 -7.23 26.45 9.88
N GLU A 86 -7.09 26.04 11.13
CA GLU A 86 -7.88 26.60 12.24
C GLU A 86 -7.72 28.11 12.41
N ALA A 87 -6.59 28.67 11.95
CA ALA A 87 -6.36 30.11 11.90
C ALA A 87 -7.06 30.82 10.74
N GLY A 88 -7.81 30.09 9.89
CA GLY A 88 -8.55 30.64 8.74
C GLY A 88 -7.72 30.80 7.47
N GLU A 89 -6.44 30.40 7.45
CA GLU A 89 -5.64 30.42 6.23
C GLU A 89 -6.17 29.38 5.26
N THR A 90 -6.48 29.79 4.04
CA THR A 90 -7.06 28.94 3.00
C THR A 90 -6.05 28.68 1.88
N ASP A 91 -5.80 27.43 1.60
CA ASP A 91 -5.03 26.97 0.45
C ASP A 91 -5.98 26.32 -0.58
N VAL A 92 -5.98 26.84 -1.81
CA VAL A 92 -6.74 26.28 -2.92
C VAL A 92 -5.77 25.50 -3.79
N LEU A 93 -5.85 24.17 -3.69
CA LEU A 93 -4.94 23.27 -4.37
C LEU A 93 -5.22 23.25 -5.88
N LYS A 94 -4.15 23.13 -6.66
CA LYS A 94 -4.21 23.12 -8.14
C LYS A 94 -3.78 21.76 -8.69
N PRO A 95 -4.37 21.32 -9.83
CA PRO A 95 -3.92 20.11 -10.51
C PRO A 95 -2.44 20.19 -10.89
N ASP A 96 -1.73 19.11 -10.65
CA ASP A 96 -0.31 18.95 -10.94
C ASP A 96 0.00 17.49 -11.27
N SER A 97 1.21 17.21 -11.74
CA SER A 97 1.64 15.85 -12.04
C SER A 97 3.14 15.68 -11.88
N VAL A 98 3.57 14.45 -11.65
CA VAL A 98 4.99 14.08 -11.59
C VAL A 98 5.20 12.74 -12.27
N PHE A 99 6.25 12.64 -13.08
CA PHE A 99 6.64 11.36 -13.66
C PHE A 99 7.32 10.49 -12.59
N ASN A 100 6.78 9.31 -12.39
CA ASN A 100 7.31 8.30 -11.49
C ASN A 100 8.08 7.25 -12.31
N ALA A 101 9.40 7.37 -12.32
CA ALA A 101 10.26 6.49 -13.12
C ALA A 101 10.19 5.03 -12.64
N TYR A 102 9.99 4.78 -11.35
CA TYR A 102 9.89 3.43 -10.81
C TYR A 102 8.67 2.67 -11.34
N TYR A 103 7.50 3.32 -11.38
CA TYR A 103 6.27 2.73 -11.94
C TYR A 103 6.09 3.01 -13.43
N CYS A 104 7.02 3.76 -14.04
CA CYS A 104 6.97 4.15 -15.45
C CYS A 104 5.64 4.81 -15.84
N ARG A 105 5.11 5.67 -14.98
CA ARG A 105 3.84 6.34 -15.18
C ARG A 105 3.87 7.76 -14.63
N THR A 106 2.95 8.59 -15.10
CA THR A 106 2.71 9.91 -14.51
C THR A 106 1.65 9.80 -13.41
N ASP A 107 1.99 10.26 -12.22
CA ASP A 107 1.07 10.38 -11.10
C ASP A 107 0.46 11.79 -11.12
N TYR A 108 -0.88 11.87 -11.11
CA TYR A 108 -1.66 13.11 -11.12
C TYR A 108 -2.22 13.37 -9.72
N PHE A 109 -2.21 14.64 -9.29
CA PHE A 109 -2.67 15.05 -7.96
C PHE A 109 -2.99 16.53 -7.93
N TYR A 110 -3.53 17.02 -6.82
CA TYR A 110 -3.66 18.44 -6.51
C TYR A 110 -2.54 18.86 -5.56
N ARG A 111 -1.88 19.96 -5.86
CA ARG A 111 -0.79 20.53 -5.05
C ARG A 111 -1.24 21.82 -4.39
N GLY A 112 -0.97 21.97 -3.09
CA GLY A 112 -1.12 23.20 -2.33
C GLY A 112 0.02 24.20 -2.59
N GLY A 113 -0.25 25.44 -2.28
CA GLY A 113 0.71 26.55 -2.33
C GLY A 113 1.22 26.98 -0.96
N LEU A 114 0.55 26.59 0.12
CA LEU A 114 0.91 26.93 1.50
C LEU A 114 1.45 25.69 2.22
N LYS A 115 2.58 25.87 2.92
CA LYS A 115 3.10 24.81 3.77
C LYS A 115 2.23 24.61 5.00
N THR A 116 1.97 23.37 5.35
CA THR A 116 1.30 23.01 6.58
C THR A 116 2.18 23.34 7.79
N LYS A 117 1.55 23.79 8.88
CA LYS A 117 2.21 24.11 10.15
C LYS A 117 2.12 22.94 11.12
N PRO A 118 3.08 22.79 12.05
CA PRO A 118 2.92 21.84 13.15
C PRO A 118 1.82 22.26 14.11
N ASN A 119 1.31 21.32 14.91
CA ASN A 119 0.30 21.53 15.95
C ASN A 119 -0.92 22.33 15.49
N THR A 120 -1.38 22.07 14.27
CA THR A 120 -2.47 22.84 13.65
C THR A 120 -3.55 21.89 13.14
N THR A 121 -4.81 22.25 13.37
CA THR A 121 -5.96 21.53 12.81
C THR A 121 -6.30 22.08 11.43
N TYR A 122 -6.57 21.17 10.50
CA TYR A 122 -6.92 21.47 9.11
C TYR A 122 -8.26 20.85 8.73
N SER A 123 -9.05 21.60 7.97
CA SER A 123 -10.28 21.14 7.33
C SER A 123 -10.06 21.02 5.83
N LEU A 124 -10.49 19.92 5.25
CA LEU A 124 -10.53 19.66 3.82
C LEU A 124 -11.95 19.89 3.30
N GLU A 125 -12.08 20.54 2.15
CA GLU A 125 -13.29 20.59 1.34
C GLU A 125 -12.95 20.27 -0.11
N VAL A 126 -13.59 19.22 -0.66
CA VAL A 126 -13.47 18.84 -2.05
C VAL A 126 -14.85 18.92 -2.70
N THR A 127 -15.00 19.79 -3.69
CA THR A 127 -16.22 19.91 -4.49
C THR A 127 -15.98 19.34 -5.87
N THR A 128 -16.69 18.29 -6.21
CA THR A 128 -16.62 17.64 -7.54
C THR A 128 -17.94 16.94 -7.88
N LYS A 129 -18.32 16.90 -9.14
CA LYS A 129 -19.52 16.21 -9.65
C LYS A 129 -20.81 16.59 -8.88
N GLY A 130 -20.94 17.83 -8.43
CA GLY A 130 -22.09 18.29 -7.65
C GLY A 130 -22.12 17.80 -6.19
N GLN A 131 -21.08 17.13 -5.72
CA GLN A 131 -20.94 16.65 -4.35
C GLN A 131 -19.85 17.41 -3.61
N ILE A 132 -20.01 17.52 -2.29
CA ILE A 132 -19.03 18.15 -1.39
C ILE A 132 -18.59 17.10 -0.37
N PHE A 133 -17.29 16.86 -0.29
CA PHE A 133 -16.66 15.97 0.69
C PHE A 133 -15.90 16.81 1.69
N LYS A 134 -16.08 16.52 2.99
CA LYS A 134 -15.43 17.24 4.08
C LYS A 134 -14.75 16.29 5.03
N ALA A 135 -13.60 16.72 5.55
CA ALA A 135 -12.87 15.99 6.58
C ALA A 135 -11.99 16.96 7.39
N THR A 136 -11.56 16.51 8.55
CA THR A 136 -10.63 17.25 9.41
C THR A 136 -9.50 16.35 9.86
N THR A 137 -8.31 16.93 10.05
CA THR A 137 -7.16 16.25 10.64
C THR A 137 -6.32 17.25 11.41
N SER A 138 -5.38 16.75 12.24
CA SER A 138 -4.47 17.60 13.00
C SER A 138 -3.03 17.13 12.82
N THR A 139 -2.13 18.10 12.68
CA THR A 139 -0.68 17.88 12.66
C THR A 139 -0.07 17.91 14.08
N ALA A 140 -0.90 17.94 15.14
CA ALA A 140 -0.48 17.87 16.54
C ALA A 140 -0.07 16.42 16.89
N LEU A 141 1.05 16.00 16.35
CA LEU A 141 1.60 14.65 16.50
C LEU A 141 3.02 14.72 17.07
N SER A 142 3.36 13.78 17.93
CA SER A 142 4.67 13.69 18.53
C SER A 142 5.66 12.96 17.62
N LYS A 143 6.81 13.58 17.41
CA LYS A 143 7.90 13.00 16.62
C LYS A 143 8.71 12.05 17.48
N VAL A 144 8.91 10.82 17.02
CA VAL A 144 9.74 9.83 17.70
C VAL A 144 11.21 9.95 17.30
N SER A 145 12.08 9.43 18.15
CA SER A 145 13.50 9.27 17.86
C SER A 145 13.81 7.82 17.57
N ILE A 146 14.61 7.59 16.53
CA ILE A 146 15.19 6.27 16.24
C ILE A 146 16.45 6.13 17.10
N GLU A 147 16.47 5.14 18.01
CA GLU A 147 17.61 4.86 18.88
C GLU A 147 18.66 4.03 18.16
N SER A 148 18.24 3.08 17.34
CA SER A 148 19.17 2.24 16.58
C SER A 148 18.53 1.70 15.30
N VAL A 149 19.39 1.45 14.31
CA VAL A 149 19.06 0.72 13.09
C VAL A 149 20.15 -0.32 12.88
N SER A 150 19.76 -1.57 12.67
CA SER A 150 20.68 -2.65 12.35
C SER A 150 20.06 -3.57 11.28
N TYR A 151 20.92 -4.25 10.54
CA TYR A 151 20.48 -5.32 9.65
C TYR A 151 20.69 -6.66 10.36
N VAL A 152 19.69 -7.52 10.27
CA VAL A 152 19.72 -8.88 10.85
C VAL A 152 19.61 -9.88 9.72
N GLN A 153 20.62 -10.73 9.56
CA GLN A 153 20.67 -11.74 8.49
C GLN A 153 19.72 -12.91 8.76
N ASN A 154 19.38 -13.15 10.01
CA ASN A 154 18.46 -14.22 10.37
C ASN A 154 17.71 -13.85 11.67
N PHE A 155 16.41 -13.65 11.54
CA PHE A 155 15.47 -13.68 12.65
C PHE A 155 14.40 -14.73 12.35
N THR A 156 13.81 -15.33 13.37
CA THR A 156 12.81 -16.38 13.23
C THR A 156 11.50 -15.90 13.79
N ASP A 157 10.45 -16.05 13.01
CA ASP A 157 9.07 -15.83 13.43
C ASP A 157 8.19 -17.05 13.10
N VAL A 158 6.87 -16.90 13.14
CA VAL A 158 5.90 -17.98 12.83
C VAL A 158 5.96 -18.43 11.35
N TYR A 159 6.56 -17.66 10.48
CA TYR A 159 6.68 -17.95 9.05
C TYR A 159 8.04 -18.52 8.66
N GLY A 160 9.00 -18.60 9.62
CA GLY A 160 10.33 -19.16 9.38
C GLY A 160 11.48 -18.21 9.68
N GLY A 161 12.62 -18.46 9.03
CA GLY A 161 13.80 -17.63 9.15
C GLY A 161 13.84 -16.57 8.05
N HIS A 162 14.06 -15.33 8.42
CA HIS A 162 14.03 -14.15 7.55
C HIS A 162 15.23 -13.25 7.82
N GLU A 163 15.49 -12.35 6.89
CA GLU A 163 16.45 -11.25 7.06
C GLU A 163 15.72 -9.91 6.99
N GLY A 164 16.23 -8.89 7.65
CA GLY A 164 15.57 -7.59 7.63
C GLY A 164 16.29 -6.47 8.35
N VAL A 165 15.73 -5.29 8.21
CA VAL A 165 16.16 -4.10 8.93
C VAL A 165 15.42 -4.02 10.25
N VAL A 166 16.17 -3.94 11.35
CA VAL A 166 15.63 -3.80 12.70
C VAL A 166 15.81 -2.38 13.16
N VAL A 167 14.69 -1.75 13.53
CA VAL A 167 14.67 -0.38 14.05
C VAL A 167 14.16 -0.41 15.48
N THR A 168 14.88 0.25 16.37
CA THR A 168 14.42 0.50 17.73
C THR A 168 14.08 1.99 17.87
N ILE A 169 12.86 2.28 18.31
CA ILE A 169 12.40 3.62 18.65
C ILE A 169 12.06 3.67 20.13
N ARG A 170 12.05 4.88 20.70
CA ARG A 170 11.44 5.13 22.00
C ARG A 170 10.08 5.75 21.80
N ASP A 171 9.07 5.09 22.34
CA ASP A 171 7.71 5.58 22.33
C ASP A 171 7.54 6.85 23.17
N VAL A 172 6.56 7.67 22.81
CA VAL A 172 6.21 8.89 23.53
C VAL A 172 5.13 8.58 24.56
N ALA A 173 5.53 8.58 25.84
CA ALA A 173 4.64 8.19 26.94
C ALA A 173 3.40 9.09 27.08
N GLY A 174 2.30 8.48 27.58
CA GLY A 174 1.09 9.18 28.00
C GLY A 174 0.10 9.50 26.90
N GLN A 175 0.29 8.94 25.71
CA GLN A 175 -0.63 9.08 24.58
C GLN A 175 -0.59 7.83 23.70
N ALA A 176 -1.70 7.52 23.03
CA ALA A 176 -1.71 6.44 22.04
C ALA A 176 -0.96 6.87 20.76
N ASN A 177 -0.01 6.08 20.35
CA ASN A 177 0.84 6.35 19.21
C ASN A 177 0.73 5.25 18.15
N TYR A 178 0.84 5.67 16.87
CA TYR A 178 0.72 4.78 15.72
C TYR A 178 1.88 5.02 14.79
N TYR A 179 2.65 3.98 14.51
CA TYR A 179 3.93 4.04 13.83
C TYR A 179 3.94 3.27 12.52
N ARG A 180 4.53 3.87 11.51
CA ARG A 180 4.79 3.20 10.23
C ARG A 180 6.18 3.59 9.73
N TYR A 181 6.91 2.64 9.14
CA TYR A 181 8.21 2.96 8.56
C TYR A 181 8.10 3.57 7.15
N PHE A 182 9.05 4.40 6.82
CA PHE A 182 9.35 4.88 5.48
C PHE A 182 10.83 4.66 5.23
N MET A 183 11.15 3.86 4.21
CA MET A 183 12.51 3.51 3.85
C MET A 183 12.80 4.04 2.44
N ASN A 184 13.93 4.73 2.28
CA ASN A 184 14.48 5.07 0.98
C ASN A 184 15.76 4.26 0.80
N ARG A 185 15.84 3.43 -0.24
CA ARG A 185 16.95 2.51 -0.47
C ARG A 185 17.27 2.30 -1.93
N GLN A 186 18.48 1.84 -2.19
CA GLN A 186 18.87 1.38 -3.51
C GLN A 186 18.45 -0.06 -3.73
N ILE A 187 17.94 -0.33 -4.90
CA ILE A 187 17.68 -1.69 -5.39
C ILE A 187 18.50 -1.94 -6.64
N ASP A 188 18.73 -3.21 -6.93
CA ASP A 188 19.28 -3.62 -8.22
C ASP A 188 18.16 -3.60 -9.27
N SER A 189 18.22 -2.61 -10.17
CA SER A 189 17.19 -2.45 -11.20
C SER A 189 17.18 -3.58 -12.22
N SER A 190 18.28 -4.34 -12.36
CA SER A 190 18.33 -5.51 -13.24
C SER A 190 17.50 -6.67 -12.70
N VAL A 191 17.50 -6.88 -11.39
CA VAL A 191 16.64 -7.88 -10.72
C VAL A 191 15.18 -7.48 -10.84
N GLU A 192 14.86 -6.22 -10.58
CA GLU A 192 13.50 -5.71 -10.74
C GLU A 192 13.01 -5.75 -12.19
N ALA A 193 13.90 -5.54 -13.15
CA ALA A 193 13.60 -5.67 -14.57
C ALA A 193 13.21 -7.09 -14.97
N ALA A 194 13.88 -8.10 -14.42
CA ALA A 194 13.55 -9.49 -14.66
C ALA A 194 12.15 -9.86 -14.14
N ASN A 195 11.73 -9.24 -13.01
CA ASN A 195 10.45 -9.51 -12.37
C ASN A 195 9.31 -8.60 -12.89
N ASN A 196 9.64 -7.43 -13.43
CA ASN A 196 8.66 -6.47 -13.93
C ASN A 196 9.19 -5.66 -15.14
N PRO A 197 9.00 -6.15 -16.37
CA PRO A 197 9.49 -5.51 -17.58
C PRO A 197 9.01 -4.07 -17.79
N LEU A 198 7.86 -3.69 -17.23
CA LEU A 198 7.34 -2.32 -17.34
C LEU A 198 8.16 -1.33 -16.51
N LYS A 199 8.64 -1.76 -15.35
CA LYS A 199 9.53 -0.94 -14.51
C LYS A 199 10.89 -0.73 -15.17
N SER A 200 11.43 -1.74 -15.85
CA SER A 200 12.76 -1.67 -16.46
C SER A 200 12.91 -0.60 -17.52
N LYS A 201 11.85 -0.29 -18.27
CA LYS A 201 11.89 0.70 -19.36
C LYS A 201 12.21 2.12 -18.89
N CYS A 202 11.87 2.45 -17.66
CA CYS A 202 11.98 3.80 -17.12
C CYS A 202 13.07 3.95 -16.06
N LEU A 203 13.49 2.88 -15.42
CA LEU A 203 14.56 2.90 -14.42
C LEU A 203 15.97 2.98 -15.01
N GLY A 204 16.11 2.63 -16.25
CA GLY A 204 17.25 2.93 -17.12
C GLY A 204 18.61 2.43 -16.70
N ARG A 205 19.01 1.89 -15.62
CA ARG A 205 20.35 1.33 -15.33
C ARG A 205 20.50 0.67 -13.95
N ASP A 206 21.64 0.08 -13.73
CA ASP A 206 22.08 -0.87 -12.70
C ASP A 206 21.57 -0.69 -11.26
N THR A 207 21.28 0.52 -10.85
CA THR A 207 20.70 0.79 -9.52
C THR A 207 19.63 1.88 -9.60
N ALA A 208 18.54 1.68 -8.86
CA ALA A 208 17.48 2.68 -8.69
C ALA A 208 17.23 2.97 -7.21
N TRP A 209 16.87 4.20 -6.91
CA TRP A 209 16.37 4.57 -5.59
C TRP A 209 14.86 4.39 -5.55
N ILE A 210 14.38 3.69 -4.55
CA ILE A 210 12.96 3.51 -4.30
C ILE A 210 12.56 4.03 -2.93
N ASN A 211 11.29 4.40 -2.82
CA ASN A 211 10.64 4.69 -1.56
C ASN A 211 9.72 3.52 -1.21
N GLU A 212 9.96 2.92 -0.07
CA GLU A 212 9.15 1.84 0.49
C GLU A 212 8.45 2.32 1.74
N ILE A 213 7.15 2.11 1.81
CA ILE A 213 6.33 2.50 2.95
C ILE A 213 5.79 1.23 3.58
N GLY A 214 5.94 1.10 4.89
CA GLY A 214 5.39 -0.03 5.63
C GLY A 214 3.90 -0.19 5.40
N ARG A 215 3.46 -1.42 5.22
CA ARG A 215 2.04 -1.75 5.06
C ARG A 215 1.34 -1.66 6.40
N THR A 216 1.88 -2.36 7.39
CA THR A 216 1.34 -2.43 8.74
C THR A 216 1.65 -1.16 9.51
N VAL A 217 0.68 -0.68 10.25
CA VAL A 217 0.84 0.37 11.25
C VAL A 217 0.92 -0.31 12.62
N TYR A 218 2.01 -0.06 13.32
CA TYR A 218 2.25 -0.55 14.67
C TYR A 218 1.64 0.43 15.68
N ASP A 219 1.05 -0.08 16.73
CA ASP A 219 0.61 0.70 17.88
C ASP A 219 1.49 0.43 19.11
N ASP A 220 1.35 1.27 20.10
CA ASP A 220 2.09 1.20 21.37
C ASP A 220 1.35 0.41 22.46
N THR A 221 0.33 -0.35 22.11
CA THR A 221 -0.49 -1.09 23.07
C THR A 221 0.38 -1.97 24.00
N GLY A 222 0.38 -1.65 25.28
CA GLY A 222 1.20 -2.34 26.30
C GLY A 222 2.68 -1.93 26.31
N LEU A 223 3.08 -0.92 25.52
CA LEU A 223 4.48 -0.48 25.36
C LEU A 223 4.65 1.05 25.58
N ASP A 224 3.62 1.71 26.16
CA ASP A 224 3.61 3.16 26.40
C ASP A 224 4.91 3.64 27.08
N GLY A 225 5.61 4.57 26.45
CA GLY A 225 6.91 5.11 26.89
C GLY A 225 8.09 4.15 26.79
N SER A 226 7.89 2.96 26.28
CA SER A 226 8.90 1.89 26.20
C SER A 226 9.68 1.95 24.86
N ALA A 227 10.76 1.17 24.81
CA ALA A 227 11.45 0.93 23.54
C ALA A 227 10.66 -0.06 22.69
N ILE A 228 10.30 0.32 21.48
CA ILE A 228 9.61 -0.54 20.52
C ILE A 228 10.62 -0.97 19.45
N LYS A 229 10.70 -2.30 19.25
CA LYS A 229 11.56 -2.91 18.25
C LYS A 229 10.70 -3.37 17.07
N MET A 230 10.94 -2.79 15.89
CA MET A 230 10.26 -3.14 14.66
C MET A 230 11.22 -3.85 13.72
N VAL A 231 10.79 -4.98 13.17
CA VAL A 231 11.54 -5.74 12.16
C VAL A 231 10.86 -5.54 10.81
N MET A 232 11.65 -5.16 9.81
CA MET A 232 11.16 -4.81 8.49
C MET A 232 11.84 -5.67 7.45
N GLU A 233 11.04 -6.52 6.79
CA GLU A 233 11.49 -7.25 5.61
C GLU A 233 11.40 -6.36 4.38
N PRO A 234 12.50 -6.15 3.65
CA PRO A 234 12.44 -5.42 2.39
C PRO A 234 11.58 -6.15 1.37
N VAL A 235 10.60 -5.48 0.80
CA VAL A 235 9.69 -6.05 -0.22
C VAL A 235 10.44 -6.44 -1.50
N PHE A 236 11.57 -5.76 -1.77
CA PHE A 236 12.36 -5.97 -2.98
C PHE A 236 13.78 -6.43 -2.62
N SER A 237 14.37 -7.22 -3.48
CA SER A 237 15.77 -7.59 -3.35
C SER A 237 16.67 -6.36 -3.19
N HIS A 238 17.59 -6.44 -2.28
CA HIS A 238 18.59 -5.40 -2.07
C HIS A 238 19.92 -5.82 -2.70
N LYS A 239 20.72 -4.83 -3.07
CA LYS A 239 22.10 -5.07 -3.48
C LYS A 239 22.99 -4.97 -2.25
N LYS A 240 23.85 -5.96 -2.07
CA LYS A 240 24.86 -5.98 -1.00
C LYS A 240 25.72 -4.70 -1.01
N GLY A 241 26.09 -4.21 0.15
CA GLY A 241 26.87 -2.97 0.28
C GLY A 241 26.13 -1.69 -0.09
N THR A 242 24.83 -1.76 -0.44
CA THR A 242 24.07 -0.55 -0.77
C THR A 242 23.56 0.16 0.48
N LYS A 243 23.34 1.47 0.32
CA LYS A 243 22.86 2.34 1.39
C LYS A 243 21.34 2.44 1.38
N GLY A 244 20.77 2.58 2.56
CA GLY A 244 19.40 2.96 2.77
C GLY A 244 19.28 4.00 3.88
N THR A 245 18.13 4.67 3.92
CA THR A 245 17.71 5.51 5.04
C THR A 245 16.35 5.09 5.49
N ILE A 246 16.11 5.15 6.79
CA ILE A 246 14.82 4.85 7.37
C ILE A 246 14.33 6.01 8.23
N ARG A 247 13.02 6.22 8.22
CA ARG A 247 12.28 7.13 9.09
C ARG A 247 11.11 6.41 9.66
N ILE A 248 10.68 6.81 10.84
CA ILE A 248 9.42 6.36 11.41
C ILE A 248 8.42 7.51 11.31
N GLN A 249 7.27 7.23 10.75
CA GLN A 249 6.13 8.14 10.69
C GLN A 249 5.23 7.85 11.88
N THR A 250 4.96 8.87 12.68
CA THR A 250 3.88 8.84 13.68
C THR A 250 2.65 9.45 13.04
N MET A 251 1.50 8.79 13.13
CA MET A 251 0.25 9.24 12.51
C MET A 251 -0.92 9.26 13.50
N ASP A 252 -1.98 9.95 13.13
CA ASP A 252 -3.22 9.98 13.89
C ASP A 252 -3.96 8.62 13.84
N ALA A 253 -4.82 8.38 14.83
CA ALA A 253 -5.57 7.12 14.97
C ALA A 253 -6.46 6.80 13.75
N THR A 254 -7.05 7.83 13.13
CA THR A 254 -7.91 7.66 11.96
C THR A 254 -7.11 7.19 10.76
N SER A 255 -5.93 7.78 10.55
CA SER A 255 -4.99 7.37 9.51
C SER A 255 -4.48 5.94 9.75
N ALA A 256 -4.14 5.60 10.99
CA ALA A 256 -3.71 4.25 11.36
C ALA A 256 -4.79 3.21 11.07
N ALA A 257 -6.02 3.48 11.50
CA ALA A 257 -7.15 2.59 11.24
C ALA A 257 -7.43 2.42 9.74
N PHE A 258 -7.34 3.49 8.95
CA PHE A 258 -7.52 3.43 7.50
C PHE A 258 -6.46 2.55 6.83
N PHE A 259 -5.18 2.75 7.15
CA PHE A 259 -4.10 1.98 6.53
C PHE A 259 -4.10 0.52 6.95
N ASN A 260 -4.43 0.19 8.21
CA ASN A 260 -4.58 -1.19 8.67
C ASN A 260 -5.77 -1.89 7.96
N ASN A 261 -6.91 -1.21 7.79
CA ASN A 261 -8.02 -1.75 7.02
C ASN A 261 -7.65 -1.97 5.54
N LEU A 262 -6.88 -1.04 4.94
CA LEU A 262 -6.42 -1.18 3.55
C LEU A 262 -5.45 -2.36 3.39
N ASP A 263 -4.57 -2.60 4.36
CA ASP A 263 -3.66 -3.75 4.34
C ASP A 263 -4.44 -5.06 4.49
N ASN A 264 -5.35 -5.14 5.45
CA ASN A 264 -6.23 -6.30 5.63
C ASN A 264 -7.06 -6.61 4.37
N GLN A 265 -7.58 -5.57 3.69
CA GLN A 265 -8.28 -5.75 2.42
C GLN A 265 -7.37 -6.36 1.34
N LYS A 266 -6.11 -5.90 1.24
CA LYS A 266 -5.15 -6.46 0.30
C LYS A 266 -4.82 -7.92 0.61
N VAL A 267 -4.65 -8.26 1.90
CA VAL A 267 -4.40 -9.64 2.32
C VAL A 267 -5.59 -10.54 1.99
N SER A 268 -6.82 -10.08 2.22
CA SER A 268 -8.03 -10.86 1.93
C SER A 268 -8.23 -11.16 0.43
N ILE A 269 -7.71 -10.30 -0.47
CA ILE A 269 -7.76 -10.56 -1.92
C ILE A 269 -6.92 -11.80 -2.31
N TYR A 270 -5.81 -12.04 -1.62
CA TYR A 270 -4.91 -13.16 -1.91
C TYR A 270 -5.21 -14.41 -1.11
N ASN A 271 -6.04 -14.32 -0.08
CA ASN A 271 -6.40 -15.45 0.78
C ASN A 271 -7.92 -15.68 0.77
N PRO A 272 -8.42 -16.70 0.03
CA PRO A 272 -9.86 -16.96 -0.09
C PRO A 272 -10.51 -17.44 1.21
N PHE A 273 -9.72 -17.74 2.23
CA PHE A 273 -10.20 -18.15 3.56
C PHE A 273 -10.33 -16.99 4.55
N VAL A 274 -9.93 -15.78 4.15
CA VAL A 274 -10.11 -14.57 4.96
C VAL A 274 -11.36 -13.84 4.50
N GLU A 275 -12.19 -13.42 5.45
CA GLU A 275 -13.37 -12.62 5.14
C GLU A 275 -12.99 -11.34 4.40
N PRO A 276 -13.72 -10.94 3.35
CA PRO A 276 -13.50 -9.68 2.66
C PRO A 276 -13.64 -8.50 3.63
N VAL A 277 -12.61 -7.70 3.75
CA VAL A 277 -12.62 -6.50 4.59
C VAL A 277 -13.16 -5.33 3.77
N LEU A 278 -14.26 -4.72 4.23
CA LEU A 278 -14.73 -3.47 3.66
C LEU A 278 -13.88 -2.31 4.20
N LEU A 279 -13.29 -1.54 3.28
CA LEU A 279 -12.50 -0.39 3.66
C LEU A 279 -13.38 0.66 4.37
N LYS A 280 -13.11 0.89 5.65
CA LYS A 280 -13.73 1.97 6.41
C LYS A 280 -13.11 3.28 5.96
N THR A 281 -13.93 4.14 5.37
CA THR A 281 -13.48 5.44 4.90
C THR A 281 -13.54 6.46 6.04
N ALA A 282 -12.55 7.34 6.09
CA ALA A 282 -12.51 8.45 7.03
C ALA A 282 -13.22 9.70 6.52
N ILE A 283 -13.71 9.66 5.28
CA ILE A 283 -14.44 10.76 4.63
C ILE A 283 -15.80 10.24 4.18
N GLU A 284 -16.87 10.87 4.64
CA GLU A 284 -18.22 10.46 4.29
C GLU A 284 -18.49 10.58 2.78
N GLY A 285 -19.15 9.60 2.21
CA GLY A 285 -19.57 9.60 0.80
C GLY A 285 -18.52 9.26 -0.24
N CYS A 286 -17.25 9.06 0.14
CA CYS A 286 -16.19 8.67 -0.79
C CYS A 286 -15.28 7.57 -0.18
N ILE A 287 -14.35 7.06 -0.97
CA ILE A 287 -13.30 6.16 -0.50
C ILE A 287 -12.07 7.03 -0.17
N GLY A 288 -11.55 6.98 1.06
CA GLY A 288 -10.30 7.67 1.28
C GLY A 288 -10.02 8.16 2.68
N ILE A 289 -8.97 8.99 2.75
CA ILE A 289 -8.40 9.51 3.99
C ILE A 289 -7.95 10.96 3.80
N PHE A 290 -8.24 11.78 4.80
CA PHE A 290 -7.58 13.04 5.08
C PHE A 290 -6.96 12.92 6.46
N GLY A 291 -5.66 12.76 6.53
CA GLY A 291 -4.93 12.48 7.76
C GLY A 291 -3.62 13.25 7.84
N ALA A 292 -2.88 12.99 8.90
CA ALA A 292 -1.58 13.61 9.13
C ALA A 292 -0.55 12.62 9.64
N TYR A 293 0.72 12.93 9.40
CA TYR A 293 1.85 12.25 10.00
C TYR A 293 3.01 13.21 10.24
N VAL A 294 3.87 12.86 11.19
CA VAL A 294 5.20 13.46 11.38
C VAL A 294 6.25 12.38 11.21
N SER A 295 7.43 12.75 10.73
CA SER A 295 8.51 11.77 10.51
C SER A 295 9.66 12.02 11.48
N SER A 296 10.29 10.95 11.95
CA SER A 296 11.58 11.02 12.63
C SER A 296 12.65 11.61 11.72
N GLU A 297 13.80 11.99 12.28
CA GLU A 297 15.00 12.21 11.49
C GLU A 297 15.38 10.92 10.74
N PRO A 298 15.92 11.02 9.53
CA PRO A 298 16.37 9.85 8.77
C PRO A 298 17.63 9.27 9.42
N VAL A 299 17.66 7.94 9.56
CA VAL A 299 18.85 7.19 9.97
C VAL A 299 19.32 6.34 8.82
N SER A 300 20.61 6.43 8.51
CA SER A 300 21.21 5.65 7.42
C SER A 300 21.65 4.27 7.91
N PHE A 301 21.55 3.30 7.03
CA PHE A 301 22.09 1.95 7.24
C PHE A 301 22.68 1.42 5.92
N VAL A 302 23.45 0.32 6.02
CA VAL A 302 24.06 -0.34 4.88
C VAL A 302 23.67 -1.81 4.92
N TYR A 303 23.24 -2.35 3.81
CA TYR A 303 23.06 -3.79 3.66
C TYR A 303 24.44 -4.47 3.69
N PRO A 304 24.63 -5.55 4.45
CA PRO A 304 25.90 -6.24 4.51
C PRO A 304 26.32 -6.83 3.15
N GLU A 305 27.62 -7.05 2.98
CA GLU A 305 28.18 -7.65 1.78
C GLU A 305 27.95 -9.17 1.68
#